data_eaf78030c2a5bb352b393d319bcd8598
#
_entry.id   eaf78030c2a5bb352b393d319bcd8598
#
_cell.length_a   1.000
_cell.length_b   1.000
_cell.length_c   1.000
_cell.angle_alpha   90.00
_cell.angle_beta   90.00
_cell.angle_gamma   90.00
#
_symmetry.space_group_name_H-M   'P 1'
#
loop_
_entity.id
_entity.type
_entity.pdbx_description
1 polymer ?
#
loop_
_entity_poly.entity_id
_entity_poly.type
_entity_poly.pdbx_seq_one_letter_code
_entity_poly.pdbx_strand_id
1 'polypeptide(L)'
;MLLLAIETSCDETSVAVLRDGCVLANAVSSQIKLHEEYGGVVPELASREHLRNLMPVARQALGQAGVTTGELDAIAATRGPGLPGALLVGLRA
;
A
#
# COMPACT_ATOMS: atom_id res chain seq x y z
N MET A 1 8.92 17.10 6.99
CA MET A 1 7.77 16.25 7.34
C MET A 1 8.02 14.83 6.83
N LEU A 2 7.84 13.86 7.69
CA LEU A 2 7.99 12.45 7.34
C LEU A 2 6.60 11.84 7.09
N LEU A 3 6.40 11.32 5.89
CA LEU A 3 5.10 10.85 5.40
C LEU A 3 5.18 9.38 4.97
N LEU A 4 4.17 8.60 5.35
CA LEU A 4 3.96 7.26 4.81
C LEU A 4 2.77 7.31 3.87
N ALA A 5 2.95 6.88 2.62
CA ALA A 5 1.92 6.88 1.59
C ALA A 5 1.51 5.46 1.22
N ILE A 6 0.21 5.20 1.22
CA ILE A 6 -0.38 3.88 0.99
C ILE A 6 -1.18 3.88 -0.30
N GLU A 7 -0.96 2.89 -1.16
CA GLU A 7 -1.67 2.72 -2.41
C GLU A 7 -2.25 1.31 -2.50
N THR A 8 -3.58 1.20 -2.48
CA THR A 8 -4.31 -0.08 -2.55
C THR A 8 -5.46 -0.02 -3.57
N SER A 9 -5.35 0.81 -4.60
CA SER A 9 -6.47 1.11 -5.49
C SER A 9 -6.94 -0.07 -6.35
N CYS A 10 -6.06 -1.01 -6.69
CA CYS A 10 -6.42 -2.16 -7.54
C CYS A 10 -5.72 -3.45 -7.10
N ASP A 11 -4.66 -3.87 -7.79
CA ASP A 11 -4.03 -5.17 -7.62
C ASP A 11 -2.60 -5.11 -7.08
N GLU A 12 -2.16 -3.95 -6.65
CA GLU A 12 -0.87 -3.78 -5.98
C GLU A 12 -1.04 -3.13 -4.62
N THR A 13 -0.34 -3.66 -3.62
CA THR A 13 -0.18 -3.02 -2.32
C THR A 13 1.16 -2.32 -2.33
N SER A 14 1.16 -1.00 -2.22
CA SER A 14 2.37 -0.20 -2.26
C SER A 14 2.42 0.74 -1.07
N VAL A 15 3.59 0.82 -0.44
CA VAL A 15 3.84 1.75 0.66
C VAL A 15 5.15 2.47 0.39
N ALA A 16 5.09 3.79 0.39
CA ALA A 16 6.27 4.64 0.23
C ALA A 16 6.50 5.46 1.50
N VAL A 17 7.75 5.74 1.80
CA VAL A 17 8.14 6.65 2.88
C VAL A 17 8.84 7.84 2.24
N LEU A 18 8.35 9.04 2.56
CA LEU A 18 8.87 10.29 1.99
C LEU A 18 9.29 11.25 3.11
N ARG A 19 10.41 11.93 2.90
CA ARG A 19 10.86 13.02 3.78
C ARG A 19 11.03 14.28 2.94
N ASP A 20 10.23 15.31 3.27
CA ASP A 20 10.28 16.62 2.59
C ASP A 20 10.20 16.50 1.06
N GLY A 21 9.31 15.61 0.58
CA GLY A 21 9.11 15.37 -0.85
C GLY A 21 10.08 14.38 -1.50
N CYS A 22 11.09 13.90 -0.77
CA CYS A 22 12.04 12.91 -1.28
C CYS A 22 11.60 11.50 -0.87
N VAL A 23 11.56 10.57 -1.84
CA VAL A 23 11.22 9.17 -1.58
C VAL A 23 12.41 8.47 -0.93
N LEU A 24 12.23 8.03 0.33
CA LEU A 24 13.25 7.27 1.06
C LEU A 24 13.14 5.78 0.80
N ALA A 25 11.92 5.28 0.61
CA ALA A 25 11.65 3.87 0.34
C ALA A 25 10.33 3.70 -0.39
N ASN A 26 10.22 2.63 -1.18
CA ASN A 26 8.99 2.25 -1.85
C ASN A 26 8.95 0.72 -1.94
N ALA A 27 7.99 0.11 -1.26
CA ALA A 27 7.81 -1.34 -1.26
C ALA A 27 6.49 -1.69 -1.93
N VAL A 28 6.49 -2.69 -2.80
CA VAL A 28 5.34 -3.09 -3.61
C VAL A 28 5.14 -4.59 -3.54
N SER A 29 3.89 -5.02 -3.35
CA SER A 29 3.47 -6.41 -3.50
C SER A 29 2.39 -6.49 -4.57
N SER A 30 2.65 -7.20 -5.67
CA SER A 30 1.73 -7.32 -6.80
C SER A 30 0.89 -8.59 -6.70
N GLN A 31 -0.39 -8.46 -7.10
CA GLN A 31 -1.34 -9.58 -7.17
C GLN A 31 -1.53 -10.09 -8.60
N ILE A 32 -0.72 -9.65 -9.56
CA ILE A 32 -0.92 -9.95 -10.98
C ILE A 32 -1.09 -11.44 -11.23
N LYS A 33 -0.23 -12.28 -10.67
CA LYS A 33 -0.29 -13.73 -10.86
C LYS A 33 -1.55 -14.35 -10.29
N LEU A 34 -2.02 -13.87 -9.14
CA LEU A 34 -3.26 -14.34 -8.52
C LEU A 34 -4.46 -14.09 -9.43
N HIS A 35 -4.58 -12.88 -9.94
CA HIS A 35 -5.72 -12.49 -10.78
C HIS A 35 -5.67 -13.11 -12.19
N GLU A 36 -4.48 -13.40 -12.73
CA GLU A 36 -4.32 -14.07 -14.01
C GLU A 36 -5.04 -15.41 -14.05
N GLU A 37 -5.04 -16.16 -12.96
CA GLU A 37 -5.74 -17.45 -12.85
C GLU A 37 -7.25 -17.33 -13.09
N TYR A 38 -7.81 -16.14 -12.86
CA TYR A 38 -9.24 -15.85 -13.01
C TYR A 38 -9.54 -15.03 -14.28
N GLY A 39 -8.54 -14.79 -15.15
CA GLY A 39 -8.70 -14.04 -16.38
C GLY A 39 -8.80 -12.53 -16.21
N GLY A 40 -8.52 -12.00 -15.02
CA GLY A 40 -8.57 -10.57 -14.72
C GLY A 40 -8.73 -10.31 -13.24
N VAL A 41 -8.77 -9.03 -12.85
CA VAL A 41 -8.87 -8.63 -11.45
C VAL A 41 -10.21 -9.05 -10.84
N VAL A 42 -10.14 -9.72 -9.69
CA VAL A 42 -11.30 -10.11 -8.88
C VAL A 42 -11.36 -9.17 -7.66
N PRO A 43 -12.32 -8.23 -7.59
CA PRO A 43 -12.32 -7.19 -6.55
C PRO A 43 -12.28 -7.70 -5.11
N GLU A 44 -13.01 -8.78 -4.80
CA GLU A 44 -12.99 -9.36 -3.44
C GLU A 44 -11.62 -9.92 -3.07
N LEU A 45 -10.96 -10.60 -4.01
CA LEU A 45 -9.62 -11.12 -3.81
C LEU A 45 -8.61 -9.98 -3.67
N ALA A 46 -8.77 -8.92 -4.45
CA ALA A 46 -7.91 -7.74 -4.36
C ALA A 46 -7.98 -7.12 -2.97
N SER A 47 -9.17 -6.90 -2.43
CA SER A 47 -9.35 -6.36 -1.07
C SER A 47 -8.73 -7.24 -0.01
N ARG A 48 -8.94 -8.56 -0.12
CA ARG A 48 -8.42 -9.54 0.82
C ARG A 48 -6.89 -9.59 0.82
N GLU A 49 -6.28 -9.54 -0.37
CA GLU A 49 -4.83 -9.53 -0.51
C GLU A 49 -4.21 -8.23 0.01
N HIS A 50 -4.87 -7.09 -0.15
CA HIS A 50 -4.41 -5.84 0.45
C HIS A 50 -4.38 -5.92 1.97
N LEU A 51 -5.44 -6.47 2.60
CA LEU A 51 -5.47 -6.69 4.04
C LEU A 51 -4.31 -7.56 4.51
N ARG A 52 -4.01 -8.61 3.74
CA ARG A 52 -2.97 -9.57 4.05
C ARG A 52 -1.57 -8.98 3.89
N ASN A 53 -1.36 -8.15 2.86
CA ASN A 53 -0.05 -7.67 2.46
C ASN A 53 0.33 -6.31 3.06
N LEU A 54 -0.64 -5.53 3.53
CA LEU A 54 -0.39 -4.14 3.94
C LEU A 54 0.66 -4.03 5.05
N MET A 55 0.53 -4.77 6.13
CA MET A 55 1.48 -4.69 7.25
C MET A 55 2.89 -5.16 6.87
N PRO A 56 3.07 -6.31 6.19
CA PRO A 56 4.40 -6.70 5.72
C PRO A 56 5.05 -5.68 4.78
N VAL A 57 4.27 -5.11 3.85
CA VAL A 57 4.78 -4.11 2.90
C VAL A 57 5.15 -2.82 3.63
N ALA A 58 4.30 -2.38 4.57
CA ALA A 58 4.60 -1.19 5.38
C ALA A 58 5.87 -1.38 6.22
N ARG A 59 6.05 -2.54 6.84
CA ARG A 59 7.27 -2.86 7.60
C ARG A 59 8.50 -2.84 6.71
N GLN A 60 8.38 -3.38 5.51
CA GLN A 60 9.47 -3.38 4.53
C GLN A 60 9.86 -1.95 4.15
N ALA A 61 8.89 -1.10 3.86
CA ALA A 61 9.14 0.29 3.50
C ALA A 61 9.80 1.07 4.65
N LEU A 62 9.30 0.92 5.88
CA LEU A 62 9.87 1.56 7.06
C LEU A 62 11.30 1.08 7.32
N GLY A 63 11.55 -0.23 7.18
CA GLY A 63 12.88 -0.80 7.33
C GLY A 63 13.86 -0.28 6.29
N GLN A 64 13.45 -0.18 5.03
CA GLN A 64 14.27 0.37 3.96
C GLN A 64 14.59 1.85 4.18
N ALA A 65 13.63 2.61 4.70
CA ALA A 65 13.82 4.02 5.01
C ALA A 65 14.61 4.26 6.29
N GLY A 66 14.73 3.24 7.15
CA GLY A 66 15.41 3.36 8.43
C GLY A 66 14.67 4.20 9.44
N VAL A 67 13.33 4.22 9.39
CA VAL A 67 12.47 5.00 10.29
C VAL A 67 11.47 4.10 11.01
N THR A 68 10.90 4.62 12.11
CA THR A 68 9.86 3.93 12.87
C THR A 68 8.51 4.64 12.71
N THR A 69 7.43 3.95 13.07
CA THR A 69 6.09 4.53 13.01
C THR A 69 5.94 5.77 13.90
N GLY A 70 6.65 5.80 15.03
CA GLY A 70 6.64 6.94 15.94
C GLY A 70 7.24 8.22 15.37
N GLU A 71 8.05 8.11 14.31
CA GLU A 71 8.67 9.25 13.64
C GLU A 71 7.79 9.86 12.56
N LEU A 72 6.71 9.16 12.15
CA LEU A 72 5.82 9.64 11.09
C LEU A 72 5.01 10.86 11.53
N ASP A 73 4.97 11.88 10.67
CA ASP A 73 4.14 13.07 10.88
C ASP A 73 2.75 12.91 10.28
N ALA A 74 2.62 12.13 9.22
CA ALA A 74 1.35 11.94 8.52
C ALA A 74 1.32 10.63 7.75
N ILE A 75 0.10 10.14 7.47
CA ILE A 75 -0.17 8.99 6.62
C ILE A 75 -1.12 9.44 5.52
N ALA A 76 -0.78 9.14 4.27
CA ALA A 76 -1.63 9.39 3.12
C ALA A 76 -2.04 8.07 2.48
N ALA A 77 -3.26 8.00 1.95
CA ALA A 77 -3.76 6.82 1.25
C ALA A 77 -4.48 7.24 -0.03
N THR A 78 -4.40 6.42 -1.07
CA THR A 78 -5.13 6.66 -2.31
C THR A 78 -6.62 6.61 -2.04
N ARG A 79 -7.33 7.68 -2.44
CA ARG A 79 -8.76 7.84 -2.27
C ARG A 79 -9.54 7.42 -3.51
N GLY A 80 -8.97 7.58 -4.68
CA GLY A 80 -9.56 7.24 -5.98
C GLY A 80 -8.70 7.76 -7.12
N PRO A 81 -8.93 7.27 -8.34
CA PRO A 81 -9.85 6.19 -8.71
C PRO A 81 -9.31 4.81 -8.31
N GLY A 82 -10.21 3.82 -8.24
CA GLY A 82 -9.83 2.43 -7.94
C GLY A 82 -11.02 1.59 -7.51
N LEU A 83 -10.75 0.34 -7.12
CA LEU A 83 -11.78 -0.58 -6.64
C LEU A 83 -12.23 -0.16 -5.23
N PRO A 84 -13.56 0.00 -4.98
CA PRO A 84 -14.03 0.51 -3.69
C PRO A 84 -13.53 -0.26 -2.47
N GLY A 85 -13.61 -1.59 -2.50
CA GLY A 85 -13.12 -2.42 -1.39
C GLY A 85 -11.63 -2.31 -1.17
N ALA A 86 -10.83 -2.30 -2.25
CA ALA A 86 -9.39 -2.15 -2.19
C ALA A 86 -8.99 -0.78 -1.64
N LEU A 87 -9.66 0.29 -2.07
CA LEU A 87 -9.42 1.64 -1.56
C LEU A 87 -9.70 1.74 -0.05
N LEU A 88 -10.77 1.10 0.43
CA LEU A 88 -11.12 1.11 1.85
C LEU A 88 -10.04 0.49 2.73
N VAL A 89 -9.32 -0.52 2.25
CA VAL A 89 -8.23 -1.14 3.01
C VAL A 89 -7.15 -0.10 3.35
N GLY A 90 -6.69 0.65 2.36
CA GLY A 90 -5.69 1.70 2.57
C GLY A 90 -6.20 2.84 3.44
N LEU A 91 -7.44 3.30 3.19
CA LEU A 91 -8.04 4.42 3.92
C LEU A 91 -8.27 4.11 5.41
N ARG A 92 -8.43 2.83 5.78
CA ARG A 92 -8.64 2.40 7.16
C ARG A 92 -7.36 1.96 7.87
N ALA A 93 -6.26 1.95 7.16
CA ALA A 93 -4.97 1.64 7.75
C ALA A 93 -4.48 2.80 8.64
#